data_d3f8057d557eb2020623a2dba14daf3b
#
_entry.id   d3f8057d557eb2020623a2dba14daf3b
#
_cell.length_a   1.000
_cell.length_b   1.000
_cell.length_c   1.000
_cell.angle_alpha   90.00
_cell.angle_beta   90.00
_cell.angle_gamma   90.00
#
_symmetry.space_group_name_H-M   'P 1'
#
loop_
_entity.id
_entity.type
_entity.pdbx_description
1 polymer ?
#
loop_
_entity_poly.entity_id
_entity_poly.type
_entity_poly.pdbx_seq_one_letter_code
_entity_poly.pdbx_strand_id
1 'polypeptide(L)'
;MWLDDDLSIRKQDLFLSHPFVNAAGTLGFAPDPRTMPFLNQMGTFITHPISRRPRLPAGNRCCLPFPGGFLLHTGLPNPGISRAVSRYRRVWAGDSLPVIVNLLVETPDTLVEMIRKIEGLENILAIELGLPPDCSPEALAGFMAAAVGELPAIPCLNPDQVPVLLPALLEMQPAAVHLTQPRGTLPEPGGELVTGRLYGPAVFPQILSAARILVDLGLRVIADGGGQAAWQAEALLGVGVTAVGLAEALWEIGKM
;
A
#
# COMPACT_ATOMS: atom_id res chain seq x y z
N MET A 1 13.50 26.38 -34.28
CA MET A 1 13.65 26.37 -32.80
C MET A 1 12.88 25.14 -32.33
N TRP A 2 13.57 24.02 -32.29
CA TRP A 2 13.02 22.72 -31.94
C TRP A 2 13.04 22.63 -30.42
N LEU A 3 11.87 22.48 -29.84
CA LEU A 3 11.73 22.16 -28.42
C LEU A 3 12.22 20.71 -28.26
N ASP A 4 13.37 20.54 -27.63
CA ASP A 4 13.77 19.28 -27.01
C ASP A 4 12.73 19.02 -25.90
N ASP A 5 11.70 18.25 -26.24
CA ASP A 5 10.92 17.54 -25.22
C ASP A 5 11.86 16.55 -24.57
N ASP A 6 12.44 16.96 -23.45
CA ASP A 6 13.26 16.14 -22.60
C ASP A 6 12.39 15.00 -22.03
N LEU A 7 12.29 13.92 -22.81
CA LEU A 7 11.72 12.63 -22.40
C LEU A 7 12.65 11.93 -21.41
N SER A 8 13.26 12.68 -20.50
CA SER A 8 13.90 12.09 -19.34
C SER A 8 12.81 11.41 -18.52
N ILE A 9 12.74 10.08 -18.60
CA ILE A 9 12.02 9.24 -17.65
C ILE A 9 12.53 9.67 -16.28
N ARG A 10 11.71 10.43 -15.57
CA ARG A 10 12.05 10.85 -14.21
C ARG A 10 12.13 9.56 -13.38
N LYS A 11 13.16 9.41 -12.56
CA LYS A 11 13.31 8.29 -11.61
C LYS A 11 12.07 8.06 -10.71
N GLN A 12 11.07 8.91 -10.79
CA GLN A 12 9.83 8.89 -10.04
C GLN A 12 8.61 8.39 -10.84
N ASP A 13 8.79 7.99 -12.10
CA ASP A 13 7.66 7.51 -12.90
C ASP A 13 7.33 6.07 -12.52
N LEU A 14 6.19 5.92 -11.86
CA LEU A 14 5.61 4.62 -11.58
C LEU A 14 4.87 4.12 -12.83
N PHE A 15 5.38 3.06 -13.45
CA PHE A 15 4.71 2.41 -14.58
C PHE A 15 4.16 1.05 -14.17
N LEU A 16 2.84 0.87 -14.31
CA LEU A 16 2.14 -0.38 -14.05
C LEU A 16 1.63 -0.96 -15.36
N SER A 17 1.95 -2.22 -15.64
CA SER A 17 1.51 -2.92 -16.87
C SER A 17 0.00 -3.21 -16.88
N HIS A 18 -0.62 -3.32 -15.71
CA HIS A 18 -2.04 -3.55 -15.51
C HIS A 18 -2.57 -2.66 -14.37
N PRO A 19 -3.85 -2.27 -14.41
CA PRO A 19 -4.45 -1.38 -13.41
C PRO A 19 -4.89 -2.13 -12.12
N PHE A 20 -4.46 -3.36 -11.93
CA PHE A 20 -4.76 -4.14 -10.72
C PHE A 20 -3.48 -4.49 -9.97
N VAL A 21 -3.53 -4.35 -8.65
CA VAL A 21 -2.45 -4.74 -7.74
C VAL A 21 -3.06 -5.44 -6.52
N ASN A 22 -2.27 -6.17 -5.74
CA ASN A 22 -2.75 -6.63 -4.46
C ASN A 22 -2.58 -5.54 -3.39
N ALA A 23 -3.53 -5.42 -2.47
CA ALA A 23 -3.36 -4.58 -1.28
C ALA A 23 -2.24 -5.13 -0.39
N ALA A 24 -1.46 -4.23 0.21
CA ALA A 24 -0.42 -4.61 1.15
C ALA A 24 -0.97 -5.47 2.30
N GLY A 25 -0.33 -6.61 2.56
CA GLY A 25 -0.77 -7.52 3.63
C GLY A 25 -1.71 -8.64 3.21
N THR A 26 -2.04 -8.78 1.92
CA THR A 26 -3.00 -9.79 1.44
C THR A 26 -2.33 -11.09 0.98
N LEU A 27 -1.21 -11.01 0.27
CA LEU A 27 -0.60 -12.15 -0.42
C LEU A 27 0.79 -12.55 0.13
N GLY A 28 1.19 -12.00 1.29
CA GLY A 28 2.48 -12.34 1.90
C GLY A 28 3.65 -11.48 1.40
N PHE A 29 4.85 -12.06 1.40
CA PHE A 29 6.10 -11.30 1.18
C PHE A 29 6.68 -11.44 -0.23
N ALA A 30 6.20 -12.39 -1.01
CA ALA A 30 6.68 -12.63 -2.37
C ALA A 30 5.59 -13.28 -3.22
N PRO A 31 5.56 -13.03 -4.54
CA PRO A 31 4.65 -13.72 -5.44
C PRO A 31 4.93 -15.23 -5.47
N ASP A 32 3.90 -16.04 -5.57
CA ASP A 32 4.00 -17.49 -5.82
C ASP A 32 2.99 -17.88 -6.93
N PRO A 33 3.43 -17.92 -8.19
CA PRO A 33 2.56 -18.23 -9.33
C PRO A 33 1.85 -19.59 -9.23
N ARG A 34 2.37 -20.53 -8.42
CA ARG A 34 1.76 -21.84 -8.22
C ARG A 34 0.50 -21.79 -7.37
N THR A 35 0.44 -20.87 -6.43
CA THR A 35 -0.71 -20.68 -5.53
C THR A 35 -1.56 -19.46 -5.92
N MET A 36 -1.06 -18.62 -6.81
CA MET A 36 -1.66 -17.33 -7.21
C MET A 36 -1.68 -17.21 -8.75
N PRO A 37 -2.48 -18.01 -9.47
CA PRO A 37 -2.47 -18.03 -10.94
C PRO A 37 -2.94 -16.72 -11.57
N PHE A 38 -3.61 -15.85 -10.80
CA PHE A 38 -4.08 -14.53 -11.23
C PHE A 38 -2.99 -13.44 -11.26
N LEU A 39 -1.78 -13.73 -10.78
CA LEU A 39 -0.69 -12.74 -10.74
C LEU A 39 -0.32 -12.18 -12.11
N ASN A 40 -0.52 -12.93 -13.19
CA ASN A 40 -0.29 -12.48 -14.57
C ASN A 40 -1.26 -11.37 -15.03
N GLN A 41 -2.30 -11.07 -14.25
CA GLN A 41 -3.27 -10.00 -14.51
C GLN A 41 -3.02 -8.77 -13.64
N MET A 42 -1.93 -8.79 -12.86
CA MET A 42 -1.54 -7.68 -11.98
C MET A 42 -0.40 -6.84 -12.59
N GLY A 43 -0.39 -5.56 -12.27
CA GLY A 43 0.65 -4.63 -12.69
C GLY A 43 1.91 -4.71 -11.85
N THR A 44 1.76 -5.09 -10.58
CA THR A 44 2.85 -5.27 -9.60
C THR A 44 2.38 -6.10 -8.42
N PHE A 45 3.33 -6.67 -7.69
CA PHE A 45 3.10 -7.35 -6.41
C PHE A 45 3.52 -6.43 -5.26
N ILE A 46 2.61 -6.15 -4.32
CA ILE A 46 2.90 -5.36 -3.12
C ILE A 46 3.12 -6.32 -1.94
N THR A 47 4.26 -6.21 -1.28
CA THR A 47 4.60 -7.11 -0.17
C THR A 47 3.72 -6.86 1.06
N HIS A 48 3.65 -7.85 1.94
CA HIS A 48 3.20 -7.63 3.31
C HIS A 48 4.05 -6.53 3.97
N PRO A 49 3.47 -5.68 4.85
CA PRO A 49 4.21 -4.63 5.52
C PRO A 49 5.41 -5.15 6.30
N ILE A 50 6.57 -4.54 6.08
CA ILE A 50 7.84 -4.94 6.68
C ILE A 50 8.34 -3.81 7.58
N SER A 51 8.66 -4.11 8.84
CA SER A 51 9.26 -3.19 9.79
C SER A 51 10.77 -3.39 9.90
N ARG A 52 11.45 -2.45 10.56
CA ARG A 52 12.89 -2.55 10.83
C ARG A 52 13.22 -3.82 11.63
N ARG A 53 12.46 -4.09 12.70
CA ARG A 53 12.58 -5.27 13.56
C ARG A 53 11.43 -6.23 13.33
N PRO A 54 11.56 -7.52 13.66
CA PRO A 54 10.44 -8.45 13.63
C PRO A 54 9.27 -8.00 14.48
N ARG A 55 8.04 -8.24 14.00
CA ARG A 55 6.80 -8.01 14.75
C ARG A 55 6.06 -9.34 14.93
N LEU A 56 5.51 -9.51 16.11
CA LEU A 56 4.66 -10.66 16.42
C LEU A 56 3.19 -10.36 16.04
N PRO A 57 2.38 -11.40 15.79
CA PRO A 57 0.94 -11.24 15.62
C PRO A 57 0.29 -10.59 16.85
N ALA A 58 -0.81 -9.90 16.65
CA ALA A 58 -1.67 -9.46 17.76
C ALA A 58 -2.15 -10.68 18.56
N GLY A 59 -2.14 -10.57 19.89
CA GLY A 59 -2.34 -11.72 20.79
C GLY A 59 -3.77 -12.27 20.81
N ASN A 60 -4.79 -11.41 20.64
CA ASN A 60 -6.21 -11.79 20.74
C ASN A 60 -6.99 -11.39 19.49
N ARG A 61 -8.26 -11.72 19.45
CA ARG A 61 -9.21 -11.53 18.35
C ARG A 61 -8.82 -10.44 17.35
N CYS A 62 -8.19 -10.86 16.29
CA CYS A 62 -7.73 -9.95 15.26
C CYS A 62 -8.82 -9.56 14.25
N CYS A 63 -9.99 -10.20 14.28
CA CYS A 63 -11.10 -9.98 13.35
C CYS A 63 -12.42 -9.80 14.10
N LEU A 64 -13.04 -8.62 13.97
CA LEU A 64 -14.31 -8.28 14.59
C LEU A 64 -15.33 -7.94 13.50
N PRO A 65 -16.43 -8.72 13.34
CA PRO A 65 -17.45 -8.44 12.34
C PRO A 65 -18.33 -7.25 12.75
N PHE A 66 -18.82 -6.51 11.74
CA PHE A 66 -19.87 -5.51 11.88
C PHE A 66 -20.79 -5.55 10.64
N PRO A 67 -21.97 -4.93 10.67
CA PRO A 67 -22.84 -4.89 9.50
C PRO A 67 -22.15 -4.26 8.29
N GLY A 68 -21.98 -5.03 7.20
CA GLY A 68 -21.33 -4.59 5.98
C GLY A 68 -19.80 -4.76 5.94
N GLY A 69 -19.20 -5.47 6.93
CA GLY A 69 -17.76 -5.73 6.88
C GLY A 69 -17.18 -6.33 8.16
N PHE A 70 -15.89 -6.13 8.32
CA PHE A 70 -15.16 -6.54 9.53
C PHE A 70 -13.98 -5.61 9.79
N LEU A 71 -13.61 -5.50 11.05
CA LEU A 71 -12.36 -4.85 11.49
C LEU A 71 -11.28 -5.91 11.61
N LEU A 72 -10.11 -5.63 11.03
CA LEU A 72 -8.93 -6.49 11.09
C LEU A 72 -7.78 -5.80 11.83
N HIS A 73 -7.27 -6.46 12.88
CA HIS A 73 -6.12 -6.05 13.66
C HIS A 73 -5.14 -7.22 13.81
N THR A 74 -4.21 -7.36 12.90
CA THR A 74 -3.25 -8.47 12.90
C THR A 74 -1.97 -8.20 13.70
N GLY A 75 -1.70 -6.93 14.06
CA GLY A 75 -0.40 -6.50 14.59
C GLY A 75 0.70 -6.40 13.50
N LEU A 76 0.35 -6.67 12.24
CA LEU A 76 1.26 -6.65 11.08
C LEU A 76 2.50 -7.52 11.30
N PRO A 77 2.34 -8.84 11.58
CA PRO A 77 3.45 -9.74 11.88
C PRO A 77 4.38 -9.84 10.67
N ASN A 78 5.67 -9.67 10.91
CA ASN A 78 6.67 -9.75 9.84
C ASN A 78 8.06 -10.10 10.39
N PRO A 79 8.97 -10.63 9.56
CA PRO A 79 10.28 -11.08 10.01
C PRO A 79 11.30 -9.96 10.23
N GLY A 80 10.93 -8.70 9.97
CA GLY A 80 11.83 -7.56 9.88
C GLY A 80 12.63 -7.51 8.57
N ILE A 81 13.07 -6.31 8.18
CA ILE A 81 13.65 -6.05 6.86
C ILE A 81 14.86 -6.95 6.53
N SER A 82 15.76 -7.17 7.48
CA SER A 82 16.97 -7.97 7.22
C SER A 82 16.65 -9.43 6.85
N ARG A 83 15.68 -10.04 7.57
CA ARG A 83 15.24 -11.40 7.26
C ARG A 83 14.38 -11.46 6.01
N ALA A 84 13.53 -10.47 5.78
CA ALA A 84 12.71 -10.40 4.58
C ALA A 84 13.60 -10.36 3.32
N VAL A 85 14.56 -9.44 3.27
CA VAL A 85 15.52 -9.35 2.15
C VAL A 85 16.32 -10.65 2.01
N SER A 86 16.89 -11.17 3.10
CA SER A 86 17.67 -12.44 3.04
C SER A 86 16.86 -13.60 2.44
N ARG A 87 15.57 -13.68 2.78
CA ARG A 87 14.69 -14.78 2.37
C ARG A 87 14.13 -14.62 0.97
N TYR A 88 13.73 -13.39 0.59
CA TYR A 88 12.88 -13.18 -0.58
C TYR A 88 13.57 -12.48 -1.75
N ARG A 89 14.75 -11.86 -1.60
CA ARG A 89 15.43 -11.13 -2.68
C ARG A 89 15.60 -11.93 -3.98
N ARG A 90 15.89 -13.24 -3.88
CA ARG A 90 16.03 -14.11 -5.06
C ARG A 90 14.69 -14.41 -5.73
N VAL A 91 13.63 -14.50 -4.95
CA VAL A 91 12.27 -14.69 -5.48
C VAL A 91 11.83 -13.41 -6.18
N TRP A 92 12.05 -12.25 -5.57
CA TRP A 92 11.74 -10.96 -6.19
C TRP A 92 12.49 -10.76 -7.52
N ALA A 93 13.80 -10.99 -7.54
CA ALA A 93 14.63 -10.85 -8.74
C ALA A 93 14.26 -11.83 -9.87
N GLY A 94 13.80 -13.03 -9.53
CA GLY A 94 13.47 -14.08 -10.51
C GLY A 94 12.01 -14.07 -11.00
N ASP A 95 11.15 -13.21 -10.46
CA ASP A 95 9.76 -13.14 -10.87
C ASP A 95 9.58 -12.21 -12.08
N SER A 96 8.57 -12.48 -12.89
CA SER A 96 8.19 -11.63 -14.02
C SER A 96 7.39 -10.39 -13.57
N LEU A 97 6.76 -10.46 -12.41
CA LEU A 97 5.96 -9.38 -11.84
C LEU A 97 6.84 -8.46 -10.98
N PRO A 98 6.93 -7.16 -11.30
CA PRO A 98 7.68 -6.22 -10.47
C PRO A 98 7.13 -6.15 -9.05
N VAL A 99 7.99 -5.83 -8.08
CA VAL A 99 7.65 -5.83 -6.66
C VAL A 99 7.72 -4.42 -6.08
N ILE A 100 6.68 -4.02 -5.37
CA ILE A 100 6.68 -2.86 -4.49
C ILE A 100 6.87 -3.37 -3.06
N VAL A 101 7.89 -2.86 -2.36
CA VAL A 101 8.16 -3.25 -0.98
C VAL A 101 7.47 -2.29 -0.02
N ASN A 102 6.51 -2.79 0.76
CA ASN A 102 5.83 -1.98 1.78
C ASN A 102 6.65 -1.95 3.07
N LEU A 103 7.01 -0.74 3.50
CA LEU A 103 7.80 -0.46 4.70
C LEU A 103 6.93 0.23 5.76
N LEU A 104 6.89 -0.33 6.97
CA LEU A 104 6.31 0.35 8.12
C LEU A 104 7.30 1.40 8.63
N VAL A 105 6.94 2.67 8.51
CA VAL A 105 7.81 3.77 8.91
C VAL A 105 7.64 4.08 10.41
N GLU A 106 8.75 4.29 11.10
CA GLU A 106 8.80 4.65 12.52
C GLU A 106 9.49 5.99 12.72
N THR A 107 10.69 6.15 12.17
CA THR A 107 11.45 7.40 12.14
C THR A 107 12.17 7.55 10.80
N PRO A 108 12.53 8.78 10.36
CA PRO A 108 13.31 8.98 9.15
C PRO A 108 14.62 8.17 9.12
N ASP A 109 15.36 8.13 10.23
CA ASP A 109 16.63 7.40 10.31
C ASP A 109 16.44 5.89 10.10
N THR A 110 15.42 5.30 10.74
CA THR A 110 15.11 3.88 10.56
C THR A 110 14.65 3.56 9.14
N LEU A 111 13.95 4.49 8.50
CA LEU A 111 13.54 4.36 7.10
C LEU A 111 14.76 4.33 6.17
N VAL A 112 15.71 5.23 6.34
CA VAL A 112 16.99 5.23 5.57
C VAL A 112 17.71 3.89 5.71
N GLU A 113 17.81 3.35 6.94
CA GLU A 113 18.43 2.04 7.16
C GLU A 113 17.71 0.90 6.42
N MET A 114 16.37 0.97 6.33
CA MET A 114 15.57 -0.04 5.63
C MET A 114 15.72 0.08 4.11
N ILE A 115 15.68 1.30 3.59
CA ILE A 115 15.81 1.59 2.15
C ILE A 115 17.18 1.11 1.62
N ARG A 116 18.26 1.38 2.33
CA ARG A 116 19.61 0.91 1.97
C ARG A 116 19.73 -0.61 1.79
N LYS A 117 18.81 -1.39 2.35
CA LYS A 117 18.77 -2.85 2.18
C LYS A 117 17.99 -3.30 0.94
N ILE A 118 17.23 -2.39 0.35
CA ILE A 118 16.35 -2.64 -0.79
C ILE A 118 16.93 -2.04 -2.07
N GLU A 119 17.56 -0.87 -1.96
CA GLU A 119 18.24 -0.23 -3.09
C GLU A 119 19.26 -1.18 -3.73
N GLY A 120 19.27 -1.19 -5.06
CA GLY A 120 20.12 -2.09 -5.84
C GLY A 120 19.62 -3.54 -5.91
N LEU A 121 18.47 -3.89 -5.32
CA LEU A 121 17.84 -5.19 -5.56
C LEU A 121 17.11 -5.18 -6.91
N GLU A 122 17.28 -6.27 -7.65
CA GLU A 122 16.62 -6.44 -8.95
C GLU A 122 15.10 -6.57 -8.80
N ASN A 123 14.37 -6.06 -9.79
CA ASN A 123 12.91 -6.17 -9.92
C ASN A 123 12.10 -5.45 -8.82
N ILE A 124 12.71 -4.51 -8.10
CA ILE A 124 11.99 -3.63 -7.19
C ILE A 124 11.55 -2.38 -7.95
N LEU A 125 10.23 -2.18 -8.04
CA LEU A 125 9.63 -1.07 -8.78
C LEU A 125 9.56 0.23 -7.95
N ALA A 126 9.20 0.09 -6.67
CA ALA A 126 9.00 1.22 -5.76
C ALA A 126 9.03 0.75 -4.30
N ILE A 127 9.03 1.70 -3.38
CA ILE A 127 8.77 1.48 -1.96
C ILE A 127 7.46 2.14 -1.54
N GLU A 128 6.65 1.44 -0.77
CA GLU A 128 5.50 2.01 -0.08
C GLU A 128 5.85 2.36 1.35
N LEU A 129 5.42 3.53 1.79
CA LEU A 129 5.61 4.03 3.14
C LEU A 129 4.31 3.88 3.94
N GLY A 130 4.21 2.82 4.74
CA GLY A 130 3.08 2.59 5.65
C GLY A 130 3.11 3.60 6.80
N LEU A 131 2.37 4.70 6.64
CA LEU A 131 2.35 5.82 7.58
C LEU A 131 1.67 5.45 8.90
N PRO A 132 2.16 5.98 10.05
CA PRO A 132 1.45 5.86 11.31
C PRO A 132 0.10 6.60 11.27
N PRO A 133 -0.89 6.18 12.08
CA PRO A 133 -2.23 6.78 12.05
C PRO A 133 -2.26 8.28 12.39
N ASP A 134 -1.32 8.72 13.23
CA ASP A 134 -1.15 10.08 13.73
C ASP A 134 -0.06 10.88 12.97
N CYS A 135 0.25 10.46 11.74
CA CYS A 135 1.25 11.12 10.90
C CYS A 135 0.85 12.58 10.65
N SER A 136 1.72 13.51 11.03
CA SER A 136 1.57 14.94 10.72
C SER A 136 2.14 15.27 9.32
N PRO A 137 1.80 16.43 8.73
CA PRO A 137 2.41 16.90 7.48
C PRO A 137 3.93 17.00 7.57
N GLU A 138 4.48 17.45 8.70
CA GLU A 138 5.92 17.57 8.93
C GLU A 138 6.58 16.18 9.02
N ALA A 139 5.92 15.21 9.68
CA ALA A 139 6.40 13.84 9.74
C ALA A 139 6.40 13.19 8.34
N LEU A 140 5.34 13.41 7.56
CA LEU A 140 5.28 12.96 6.17
C LEU A 140 6.42 13.55 5.33
N ALA A 141 6.66 14.87 5.43
CA ALA A 141 7.76 15.52 4.74
C ALA A 141 9.13 14.92 5.13
N GLY A 142 9.32 14.64 6.43
CA GLY A 142 10.53 13.98 6.94
C GLY A 142 10.72 12.57 6.38
N PHE A 143 9.65 11.76 6.29
CA PHE A 143 9.70 10.42 5.69
C PHE A 143 9.97 10.48 4.19
N MET A 144 9.32 11.39 3.46
CA MET A 144 9.54 11.54 2.02
C MET A 144 10.95 12.01 1.73
N ALA A 145 11.50 12.96 2.50
CA ALA A 145 12.90 13.39 2.38
C ALA A 145 13.89 12.26 2.66
N ALA A 146 13.61 11.42 3.68
CA ALA A 146 14.42 10.24 3.99
C ALA A 146 14.32 9.14 2.92
N ALA A 147 13.27 9.14 2.14
CA ALA A 147 13.03 8.17 1.06
C ALA A 147 13.57 8.62 -0.31
N VAL A 148 14.19 9.79 -0.40
CA VAL A 148 14.83 10.25 -1.65
C VAL A 148 16.00 9.34 -2.01
N GLY A 149 15.87 8.61 -3.12
CA GLY A 149 16.87 7.62 -3.56
C GLY A 149 16.62 7.15 -4.98
N GLU A 150 16.98 5.92 -5.27
CA GLU A 150 16.82 5.30 -6.59
C GLU A 150 15.38 4.86 -6.87
N LEU A 151 14.62 4.53 -5.83
CA LEU A 151 13.27 4.00 -5.95
C LEU A 151 12.22 5.07 -5.69
N PRO A 152 11.13 5.12 -6.47
CA PRO A 152 9.97 5.95 -6.17
C PRO A 152 9.39 5.61 -4.80
N ALA A 153 9.02 6.63 -4.02
CA ALA A 153 8.36 6.48 -2.72
C ALA A 153 6.86 6.80 -2.84
N ILE A 154 6.03 5.90 -2.31
CA ILE A 154 4.57 5.97 -2.36
C ILE A 154 4.04 6.04 -0.92
N PRO A 155 3.59 7.20 -0.42
CA PRO A 155 2.98 7.28 0.90
C PRO A 155 1.64 6.54 0.92
N CYS A 156 1.45 5.67 1.94
CA CYS A 156 0.22 4.93 2.17
C CYS A 156 -0.56 5.57 3.30
N LEU A 157 -1.76 6.03 3.02
CA LEU A 157 -2.63 6.70 3.99
C LEU A 157 -4.07 6.18 3.94
N ASN A 158 -4.80 6.42 5.01
CA ASN A 158 -6.23 6.13 5.10
C ASN A 158 -7.06 7.34 4.65
N PRO A 159 -8.35 7.18 4.31
CA PRO A 159 -9.22 8.30 3.94
C PRO A 159 -9.28 9.43 4.97
N ASP A 160 -9.25 9.11 6.26
CA ASP A 160 -9.28 10.08 7.36
C ASP A 160 -7.98 10.90 7.50
N GLN A 161 -6.87 10.44 6.96
CA GLN A 161 -5.62 11.19 6.90
C GLN A 161 -5.56 12.18 5.71
N VAL A 162 -6.38 11.98 4.68
CA VAL A 162 -6.36 12.80 3.47
C VAL A 162 -6.50 14.30 3.77
N PRO A 163 -7.49 14.78 4.55
CA PRO A 163 -7.63 16.21 4.80
C PRO A 163 -6.41 16.85 5.49
N VAL A 164 -5.74 16.09 6.35
CA VAL A 164 -4.58 16.57 7.12
C VAL A 164 -3.32 16.59 6.27
N LEU A 165 -3.09 15.54 5.47
CA LEU A 165 -1.85 15.35 4.71
C LEU A 165 -1.88 15.96 3.31
N LEU A 166 -3.06 16.32 2.81
CA LEU A 166 -3.25 16.81 1.44
C LEU A 166 -2.35 18.02 1.08
N PRO A 167 -2.20 19.06 1.93
CA PRO A 167 -1.33 20.19 1.58
C PRO A 167 0.12 19.75 1.33
N ALA A 168 0.66 18.87 2.17
CA ALA A 168 2.01 18.35 2.03
C ALA A 168 2.15 17.43 0.80
N LEU A 169 1.14 16.62 0.49
CA LEU A 169 1.13 15.77 -0.70
C LEU A 169 1.15 16.61 -1.99
N LEU A 170 0.40 17.71 -2.04
CA LEU A 170 0.38 18.62 -3.19
C LEU A 170 1.72 19.36 -3.37
N GLU A 171 2.39 19.70 -2.29
CA GLU A 171 3.72 20.31 -2.34
C GLU A 171 4.80 19.32 -2.81
N MET A 172 4.78 18.11 -2.28
CA MET A 172 5.82 17.10 -2.55
C MET A 172 5.64 16.36 -3.88
N GLN A 173 4.42 16.29 -4.42
CA GLN A 173 4.10 15.59 -5.67
C GLN A 173 4.74 14.18 -5.72
N PRO A 174 4.37 13.25 -4.83
CA PRO A 174 4.93 11.89 -4.84
C PRO A 174 4.61 11.15 -6.14
N ALA A 175 5.37 10.10 -6.45
CA ALA A 175 5.16 9.27 -7.66
C ALA A 175 3.73 8.72 -7.76
N ALA A 176 3.14 8.38 -6.64
CA ALA A 176 1.73 8.06 -6.43
C ALA A 176 1.39 8.18 -4.94
N VAL A 177 0.11 8.20 -4.61
CA VAL A 177 -0.44 8.04 -3.25
C VAL A 177 -1.18 6.71 -3.20
N HIS A 178 -0.92 5.88 -2.19
CA HIS A 178 -1.69 4.67 -1.98
C HIS A 178 -2.74 4.90 -0.90
N LEU A 179 -4.00 4.96 -1.32
CA LEU A 179 -5.15 5.10 -0.44
C LEU A 179 -5.57 3.71 0.05
N THR A 180 -5.33 3.43 1.32
CA THR A 180 -5.61 2.13 1.94
C THR A 180 -6.96 2.13 2.66
N GLN A 181 -7.35 0.97 3.23
CA GLN A 181 -8.59 0.80 3.97
C GLN A 181 -8.72 1.81 5.12
N PRO A 182 -9.93 2.33 5.38
CA PRO A 182 -10.20 3.19 6.53
C PRO A 182 -9.86 2.49 7.85
N ARG A 183 -9.62 3.27 8.88
CA ARG A 183 -9.46 2.76 10.24
C ARG A 183 -10.75 2.92 11.04
N GLY A 184 -10.90 2.08 12.05
CA GLY A 184 -12.02 2.16 12.96
C GLY A 184 -11.74 1.46 14.26
N THR A 185 -12.67 1.61 15.22
CA THR A 185 -12.56 1.00 16.55
C THR A 185 -13.88 0.30 16.87
N LEU A 186 -13.81 -0.95 17.32
CA LEU A 186 -14.95 -1.74 17.75
C LEU A 186 -14.68 -2.33 19.13
N PRO A 187 -15.73 -2.49 19.96
CA PRO A 187 -15.61 -3.25 21.20
C PRO A 187 -15.55 -4.75 20.91
N GLU A 188 -14.62 -5.45 21.54
CA GLU A 188 -14.67 -6.91 21.60
C GLU A 188 -15.68 -7.40 22.67
N PRO A 189 -16.05 -8.68 22.70
CA PRO A 189 -17.00 -9.22 23.69
C PRO A 189 -16.58 -9.04 25.16
N GLY A 190 -15.30 -8.77 25.43
CA GLY A 190 -14.79 -8.40 26.76
C GLY A 190 -14.93 -6.92 27.12
N GLY A 191 -15.41 -6.10 26.18
CA GLY A 191 -15.57 -4.65 26.36
C GLY A 191 -14.32 -3.84 26.05
N GLU A 192 -13.18 -4.45 25.76
CA GLU A 192 -11.98 -3.74 25.30
C GLU A 192 -12.19 -3.19 23.89
N LEU A 193 -11.62 -2.02 23.63
CA LEU A 193 -11.69 -1.36 22.33
C LEU A 193 -10.52 -1.81 21.46
N VAL A 194 -10.83 -2.40 20.32
CA VAL A 194 -9.85 -2.81 19.30
C VAL A 194 -9.89 -1.84 18.14
N THR A 195 -8.74 -1.25 17.81
CA THR A 195 -8.57 -0.38 16.63
C THR A 195 -7.85 -1.14 15.53
N GLY A 196 -8.40 -1.09 14.31
CA GLY A 196 -7.84 -1.79 13.17
C GLY A 196 -8.26 -1.17 11.83
N ARG A 197 -8.01 -1.89 10.74
CA ARG A 197 -8.49 -1.53 9.40
C ARG A 197 -9.87 -2.12 9.18
N LEU A 198 -10.73 -1.35 8.52
CA LEU A 198 -12.10 -1.76 8.17
C LEU A 198 -12.10 -2.32 6.74
N TYR A 199 -12.72 -3.48 6.58
CA TYR A 199 -12.86 -4.17 5.31
C TYR A 199 -14.35 -4.45 5.03
N GLY A 200 -14.69 -4.59 3.76
CA GLY A 200 -16.04 -4.93 3.33
C GLY A 200 -16.71 -3.83 2.50
N PRO A 201 -17.88 -4.11 1.92
CA PRO A 201 -18.57 -3.17 1.02
C PRO A 201 -18.96 -1.84 1.67
N ALA A 202 -19.13 -1.81 3.00
CA ALA A 202 -19.50 -0.59 3.73
C ALA A 202 -18.41 0.50 3.70
N VAL A 203 -17.15 0.17 3.44
CA VAL A 203 -16.06 1.16 3.41
C VAL A 203 -15.85 1.76 2.02
N PHE A 204 -16.38 1.14 0.97
CA PHE A 204 -16.18 1.57 -0.41
C PHE A 204 -16.56 3.03 -0.68
N PRO A 205 -17.69 3.58 -0.19
CA PRO A 205 -18.05 4.99 -0.44
C PRO A 205 -17.00 5.98 0.07
N GLN A 206 -16.35 5.69 1.19
CA GLN A 206 -15.29 6.54 1.76
C GLN A 206 -14.04 6.50 0.89
N ILE A 207 -13.64 5.32 0.43
CA ILE A 207 -12.50 5.14 -0.48
C ILE A 207 -12.74 5.88 -1.79
N LEU A 208 -13.90 5.68 -2.42
CA LEU A 208 -14.23 6.33 -3.69
C LEU A 208 -14.24 7.86 -3.57
N SER A 209 -14.80 8.39 -2.48
CA SER A 209 -14.81 9.84 -2.22
C SER A 209 -13.41 10.41 -2.04
N ALA A 210 -12.57 9.76 -1.24
CA ALA A 210 -11.19 10.18 -1.00
C ALA A 210 -10.33 10.06 -2.26
N ALA A 211 -10.47 8.96 -3.02
CA ALA A 211 -9.78 8.75 -4.29
C ALA A 211 -10.09 9.87 -5.29
N ARG A 212 -11.38 10.22 -5.43
CA ARG A 212 -11.80 11.31 -6.31
C ARG A 212 -11.17 12.64 -5.93
N ILE A 213 -11.14 13.00 -4.64
CA ILE A 213 -10.51 14.24 -4.17
C ILE A 213 -9.04 14.30 -4.58
N LEU A 214 -8.30 13.21 -4.35
CA LEU A 214 -6.87 13.16 -4.68
C LEU A 214 -6.62 13.25 -6.20
N VAL A 215 -7.43 12.54 -7.00
CA VAL A 215 -7.32 12.55 -8.47
C VAL A 215 -7.71 13.92 -9.05
N ASP A 216 -8.80 14.54 -8.58
CA ASP A 216 -9.25 15.86 -9.03
C ASP A 216 -8.17 16.95 -8.77
N LEU A 217 -7.29 16.71 -7.79
CA LEU A 217 -6.15 17.57 -7.47
C LEU A 217 -4.84 17.20 -8.20
N GLY A 218 -4.90 16.28 -9.15
CA GLY A 218 -3.78 15.91 -10.01
C GLY A 218 -2.82 14.89 -9.43
N LEU A 219 -3.13 14.25 -8.29
CA LEU A 219 -2.31 13.20 -7.71
C LEU A 219 -2.60 11.86 -8.39
N ARG A 220 -1.56 11.06 -8.62
CA ARG A 220 -1.70 9.67 -9.05
C ARG A 220 -2.09 8.82 -7.85
N VAL A 221 -3.13 8.00 -7.99
CA VAL A 221 -3.70 7.26 -6.85
C VAL A 221 -3.75 5.77 -7.16
N ILE A 222 -3.24 4.97 -6.23
CA ILE A 222 -3.57 3.55 -6.10
C ILE A 222 -4.63 3.48 -4.99
N ALA A 223 -5.77 2.82 -5.20
CA ALA A 223 -6.83 2.79 -4.21
C ALA A 223 -7.21 1.36 -3.83
N ASP A 224 -7.07 1.03 -2.55
CA ASP A 224 -7.55 -0.21 -1.94
C ASP A 224 -8.97 -0.04 -1.40
N GLY A 225 -9.60 -1.18 -1.08
CA GLY A 225 -10.81 -1.23 -0.27
C GLY A 225 -12.10 -1.28 -1.07
N GLY A 226 -13.01 -2.13 -0.61
CA GLY A 226 -14.32 -2.31 -1.21
C GLY A 226 -14.33 -3.04 -2.55
N GLY A 227 -13.18 -3.46 -3.08
CA GLY A 227 -13.06 -4.11 -4.39
C GLY A 227 -13.54 -5.57 -4.41
N GLN A 228 -14.73 -5.86 -3.86
CA GLN A 228 -15.32 -7.20 -3.86
C GLN A 228 -16.15 -7.48 -5.13
N ALA A 229 -16.59 -6.44 -5.83
CA ALA A 229 -17.38 -6.55 -7.03
C ALA A 229 -16.77 -5.75 -8.18
N ALA A 230 -16.94 -6.22 -9.40
CA ALA A 230 -16.38 -5.59 -10.60
C ALA A 230 -16.77 -4.11 -10.74
N TRP A 231 -18.02 -3.76 -10.44
CA TRP A 231 -18.52 -2.38 -10.51
C TRP A 231 -17.76 -1.40 -9.59
N GLN A 232 -17.20 -1.90 -8.48
CA GLN A 232 -16.42 -1.06 -7.56
C GLN A 232 -15.05 -0.71 -8.17
N ALA A 233 -14.39 -1.70 -8.79
CA ALA A 233 -13.17 -1.45 -9.54
C ALA A 233 -13.41 -0.52 -10.74
N GLU A 234 -14.50 -0.73 -11.48
CA GLU A 234 -14.92 0.13 -12.59
C GLU A 234 -15.17 1.57 -12.12
N ALA A 235 -15.82 1.76 -10.97
CA ALA A 235 -16.07 3.06 -10.40
C ALA A 235 -14.76 3.79 -9.99
N LEU A 236 -13.81 3.09 -9.37
CA LEU A 236 -12.49 3.63 -9.04
C LEU A 236 -11.71 4.01 -10.30
N LEU A 237 -11.64 3.13 -11.29
CA LEU A 237 -10.99 3.45 -12.58
C LEU A 237 -11.70 4.60 -13.29
N GLY A 238 -13.03 4.65 -13.20
CA GLY A 238 -13.85 5.71 -13.78
C GLY A 238 -13.60 7.10 -13.19
N VAL A 239 -13.20 7.21 -11.94
CA VAL A 239 -12.78 8.50 -11.34
C VAL A 239 -11.30 8.82 -11.61
N GLY A 240 -10.56 7.94 -12.27
CA GLY A 240 -9.21 8.20 -12.75
C GLY A 240 -8.09 7.71 -11.84
N VAL A 241 -8.33 6.74 -10.93
CA VAL A 241 -7.22 6.12 -10.19
C VAL A 241 -6.27 5.39 -11.14
N THR A 242 -4.99 5.39 -10.79
CA THR A 242 -3.95 4.73 -11.59
C THR A 242 -4.03 3.20 -11.48
N ALA A 243 -4.39 2.71 -10.30
CA ALA A 243 -4.61 1.28 -10.07
C ALA A 243 -5.58 1.01 -8.92
N VAL A 244 -6.19 -0.16 -8.96
CA VAL A 244 -7.09 -0.69 -7.93
C VAL A 244 -6.38 -1.79 -7.15
N GLY A 245 -6.29 -1.62 -5.84
CA GLY A 245 -5.75 -2.61 -4.93
C GLY A 245 -6.81 -3.61 -4.50
N LEU A 246 -6.55 -4.89 -4.78
CA LEU A 246 -7.43 -5.99 -4.41
C LEU A 246 -7.03 -6.53 -3.03
N ALA A 247 -7.98 -6.59 -2.13
CA ALA A 247 -7.81 -7.13 -0.77
C ALA A 247 -8.67 -8.37 -0.55
N GLU A 248 -9.91 -8.18 -0.11
CA GLU A 248 -10.82 -9.27 0.27
C GLU A 248 -11.14 -10.21 -0.89
N ALA A 249 -11.24 -9.69 -2.11
CA ALA A 249 -11.47 -10.48 -3.31
C ALA A 249 -10.39 -11.57 -3.50
N LEU A 250 -9.14 -11.28 -3.12
CA LEU A 250 -8.04 -12.24 -3.23
C LEU A 250 -8.11 -13.35 -2.17
N TRP A 251 -8.71 -13.08 -1.01
CA TRP A 251 -8.91 -14.11 0.03
C TRP A 251 -10.02 -15.09 -0.33
N GLU A 252 -10.98 -14.68 -1.14
CA GLU A 252 -12.05 -15.56 -1.63
C GLU A 252 -11.58 -16.47 -2.76
N ILE A 253 -10.74 -15.96 -3.68
CA ILE A 253 -10.17 -16.76 -4.77
C ILE A 253 -9.30 -17.91 -4.24
N GLY A 254 -8.60 -17.71 -3.14
CA GLY A 254 -7.78 -18.76 -2.52
C GLY A 254 -8.56 -19.90 -1.85
N LYS A 255 -9.91 -19.86 -1.86
CA LYS A 255 -10.79 -20.90 -1.31
C LYS A 255 -11.45 -21.78 -2.38
N MET A 256 -11.28 -21.46 -3.66
CA MET A 256 -11.69 -22.28 -4.80
C MET A 256 -10.56 -23.22 -5.24
#